data_8180a2d3fd1230730f19df66683000e6
#
_entry.id   8180a2d3fd1230730f19df66683000e6
#
_cell.length_a   1.000
_cell.length_b   1.000
_cell.length_c   1.000
_cell.angle_alpha   90.00
_cell.angle_beta   90.00
_cell.angle_gamma   90.00
#
_symmetry.space_group_name_H-M   'P 1'
#
loop_
_entity.id
_entity.type
_entity.pdbx_description
1 polymer ?
#
loop_
_entity_poly.entity_id
_entity_poly.type
_entity_poly.pdbx_seq_one_letter_code
_entity_poly.pdbx_strand_id
1 'polypeptide(L)'
;MHIRAATMDDMPALMELWTAAGLKFRRGDVPVELAAVLARDPELVLLADNERGLATAVLGTFDGRRGWVNRLATRPGQRGRGHATALLAELERRLAAKGCRKVNLLIEADNKPVTSFYEQNGYSTDQLIFMEKWLPA
;
A
#
# COMPACT_ATOMS: atom_id res chain seq x y z
N MET A 1 -14.20 7.29 -9.94
CA MET A 1 -13.07 6.50 -9.43
C MET A 1 -13.47 5.03 -9.38
N HIS A 2 -12.62 4.16 -9.87
CA HIS A 2 -12.86 2.73 -9.90
C HIS A 2 -11.76 2.00 -9.13
N ILE A 3 -12.14 1.24 -8.12
CA ILE A 3 -11.20 0.46 -7.30
C ILE A 3 -11.24 -1.00 -7.74
N ARG A 4 -10.07 -1.57 -7.99
CA ARG A 4 -9.93 -2.95 -8.43
C ARG A 4 -8.66 -3.58 -7.90
N ALA A 5 -8.62 -4.91 -7.89
CA ALA A 5 -7.41 -5.65 -7.56
C ALA A 5 -6.42 -5.59 -8.73
N ALA A 6 -5.14 -5.54 -8.40
CA ALA A 6 -4.08 -5.55 -9.39
C ALA A 6 -3.86 -6.95 -9.96
N THR A 7 -3.35 -7.00 -11.19
CA THR A 7 -2.85 -8.22 -11.81
C THR A 7 -1.39 -8.01 -12.22
N MET A 8 -0.74 -9.05 -12.69
CA MET A 8 0.65 -8.93 -13.18
C MET A 8 0.78 -7.93 -14.32
N ASP A 9 -0.28 -7.75 -15.11
CA ASP A 9 -0.28 -6.77 -16.20
C ASP A 9 -0.17 -5.34 -15.69
N ASP A 10 -0.53 -5.09 -14.43
CA ASP A 10 -0.47 -3.77 -13.82
C ASP A 10 0.93 -3.41 -13.30
N MET A 11 1.85 -4.36 -13.29
CA MET A 11 3.16 -4.15 -12.67
C MET A 11 3.91 -2.93 -13.24
N PRO A 12 4.00 -2.75 -14.56
CA PRO A 12 4.69 -1.56 -15.09
C PRO A 12 4.04 -0.26 -14.64
N ALA A 13 2.71 -0.19 -14.61
CA ALA A 13 1.99 1.02 -14.19
C ALA A 13 2.17 1.27 -12.69
N LEU A 14 2.21 0.22 -11.88
CA LEU A 14 2.48 0.33 -10.45
C LEU A 14 3.87 0.89 -10.18
N MET A 15 4.89 0.34 -10.85
CA MET A 15 6.26 0.80 -10.68
C MET A 15 6.39 2.27 -11.10
N GLU A 16 5.75 2.66 -12.18
CA GLU A 16 5.76 4.05 -12.67
C GLU A 16 5.06 4.98 -11.68
N LEU A 17 3.91 4.59 -11.15
CA LEU A 17 3.18 5.42 -10.18
C LEU A 17 4.01 5.63 -8.91
N TRP A 18 4.58 4.57 -8.37
CA TRP A 18 5.40 4.67 -7.16
C TRP A 18 6.64 5.52 -7.39
N THR A 19 7.27 5.39 -8.54
CA THR A 19 8.40 6.26 -8.92
C THR A 19 7.96 7.72 -8.99
N ALA A 20 6.85 8.01 -9.67
CA ALA A 20 6.32 9.36 -9.80
C ALA A 20 5.93 9.96 -8.45
N ALA A 21 5.46 9.14 -7.52
CA ALA A 21 5.08 9.58 -6.17
C ALA A 21 6.28 9.75 -5.24
N GLY A 22 7.49 9.43 -5.69
CA GLY A 22 8.70 9.61 -4.91
C GLY A 22 9.02 8.48 -3.95
N LEU A 23 8.35 7.33 -4.08
CA LEU A 23 8.65 6.18 -3.24
C LEU A 23 9.95 5.54 -3.68
N LYS A 24 10.79 5.19 -2.70
CA LYS A 24 12.08 4.57 -2.97
C LYS A 24 11.90 3.08 -3.21
N PHE A 25 12.69 2.56 -4.14
CA PHE A 25 12.80 1.12 -4.35
C PHE A 25 14.08 0.64 -3.67
N ARG A 26 13.91 -0.23 -2.70
CA ARG A 26 15.01 -0.76 -1.92
C ARG A 26 15.26 -2.20 -2.30
N ARG A 27 16.27 -2.81 -1.69
CA ARG A 27 16.47 -4.25 -1.75
C ARG A 27 15.17 -4.94 -1.35
N GLY A 28 14.69 -5.88 -2.16
CA GLY A 28 13.41 -6.55 -1.94
C GLY A 28 12.22 -5.91 -2.64
N ASP A 29 12.39 -4.71 -3.20
CA ASP A 29 11.31 -4.01 -3.91
C ASP A 29 11.43 -4.24 -5.42
N VAL A 30 11.60 -5.47 -5.81
CA VAL A 30 11.81 -5.83 -7.21
C VAL A 30 10.61 -6.60 -7.75
N PRO A 31 10.41 -6.61 -9.07
CA PRO A 31 9.22 -7.25 -9.66
C PRO A 31 8.98 -8.69 -9.23
N VAL A 32 10.03 -9.48 -9.03
CA VAL A 32 9.88 -10.87 -8.60
C VAL A 32 9.24 -10.99 -7.22
N GLU A 33 9.55 -10.06 -6.32
CA GLU A 33 8.97 -10.08 -4.98
C GLU A 33 7.55 -9.55 -4.98
N LEU A 34 7.26 -8.53 -5.80
CA LEU A 34 5.89 -8.06 -6.00
C LEU A 34 5.02 -9.16 -6.61
N ALA A 35 5.56 -9.93 -7.53
CA ALA A 35 4.85 -11.06 -8.12
C ALA A 35 4.47 -12.09 -7.05
N ALA A 36 5.35 -12.34 -6.09
CA ALA A 36 5.06 -13.28 -5.00
C ALA A 36 3.91 -12.76 -4.11
N VAL A 37 3.86 -11.46 -3.84
CA VAL A 37 2.77 -10.85 -3.07
C VAL A 37 1.45 -10.98 -3.83
N LEU A 38 1.45 -10.66 -5.13
CA LEU A 38 0.26 -10.79 -5.97
C LEU A 38 -0.24 -12.23 -6.03
N ALA A 39 0.67 -13.20 -6.08
CA ALA A 39 0.29 -14.61 -6.13
C ALA A 39 -0.35 -15.07 -4.81
N ARG A 40 0.07 -14.49 -3.70
CA ARG A 40 -0.43 -14.88 -2.38
C ARG A 40 -1.76 -14.21 -2.04
N ASP A 41 -1.83 -12.89 -2.14
CA ASP A 41 -2.99 -12.11 -1.71
C ASP A 41 -3.40 -11.12 -2.81
N PRO A 42 -3.80 -11.60 -4.00
CA PRO A 42 -4.08 -10.71 -5.14
C PRO A 42 -5.16 -9.68 -4.85
N GLU A 43 -6.14 -10.02 -4.03
CA GLU A 43 -7.26 -9.12 -3.70
C GLU A 43 -6.87 -7.99 -2.73
N LEU A 44 -5.65 -8.01 -2.19
CA LEU A 44 -5.18 -6.98 -1.27
C LEU A 44 -4.24 -5.96 -1.91
N VAL A 45 -3.84 -6.17 -3.15
CA VAL A 45 -3.09 -5.17 -3.91
C VAL A 45 -4.11 -4.42 -4.75
N LEU A 46 -4.38 -3.17 -4.36
CA LEU A 46 -5.51 -2.41 -4.88
C LEU A 46 -5.07 -1.19 -5.66
N LEU A 47 -5.81 -0.93 -6.72
CA LEU A 47 -5.63 0.22 -7.60
C LEU A 47 -6.89 1.05 -7.62
N ALA A 48 -6.74 2.36 -7.73
CA ALA A 48 -7.83 3.27 -7.99
C ALA A 48 -7.56 3.97 -9.32
N ASP A 49 -8.42 3.73 -10.30
CA ASP A 49 -8.37 4.36 -11.61
C ASP A 49 -9.41 5.49 -11.68
N ASN A 50 -9.11 6.48 -12.48
CA ASN A 50 -10.09 7.49 -12.91
C ASN A 50 -9.92 7.71 -14.41
N GLU A 51 -10.59 8.71 -14.96
CA GLU A 51 -10.53 9.02 -16.39
C GLU A 51 -9.14 9.37 -16.91
N ARG A 52 -8.21 9.70 -16.00
CA ARG A 52 -6.82 10.01 -16.34
C ARG A 52 -5.90 8.78 -16.19
N GLY A 53 -6.47 7.61 -15.86
CA GLY A 53 -5.74 6.40 -15.65
C GLY A 53 -5.51 6.07 -14.19
N LEU A 54 -4.41 5.42 -13.85
CA LEU A 54 -4.09 4.99 -12.50
C LEU A 54 -3.73 6.18 -11.61
N ALA A 55 -4.52 6.41 -10.57
CA ALA A 55 -4.33 7.56 -9.66
C ALA A 55 -3.67 7.18 -8.35
N THR A 56 -4.06 6.05 -7.76
CA THR A 56 -3.60 5.64 -6.42
C THR A 56 -3.44 4.13 -6.37
N ALA A 57 -2.46 3.66 -5.59
CA ALA A 57 -2.23 2.23 -5.41
C ALA A 57 -1.81 1.94 -3.98
N VAL A 58 -2.07 0.72 -3.54
CA VAL A 58 -1.62 0.24 -2.23
C VAL A 58 -1.24 -1.23 -2.33
N LEU A 59 -0.18 -1.61 -1.63
CA LEU A 59 0.24 -2.98 -1.48
C LEU A 59 -0.19 -3.46 -0.09
N GLY A 60 -1.32 -4.17 -0.03
CA GLY A 60 -1.79 -4.76 1.21
C GLY A 60 -1.34 -6.20 1.35
N THR A 61 -1.08 -6.63 2.58
CA THR A 61 -0.75 -8.02 2.88
C THR A 61 -1.42 -8.45 4.18
N PHE A 62 -1.58 -9.76 4.36
CA PHE A 62 -2.17 -10.34 5.54
C PHE A 62 -1.38 -11.58 5.93
N ASP A 63 -0.85 -11.61 7.16
CA ASP A 63 -0.04 -12.73 7.61
C ASP A 63 -0.86 -13.82 8.34
N GLY A 64 -2.18 -13.69 8.36
CA GLY A 64 -3.10 -14.58 9.08
C GLY A 64 -3.54 -14.01 10.42
N ARG A 65 -2.85 -12.98 10.91
CA ARG A 65 -3.17 -12.32 12.18
C ARG A 65 -3.25 -10.81 12.02
N ARG A 66 -2.28 -10.20 11.35
CA ARG A 66 -2.20 -8.74 11.14
C ARG A 66 -2.23 -8.42 9.66
N GLY A 67 -2.94 -7.35 9.32
CA GLY A 67 -2.86 -6.76 8.00
C GLY A 67 -1.77 -5.69 7.95
N TRP A 68 -1.21 -5.46 6.77
CA TRP A 68 -0.17 -4.47 6.58
C TRP A 68 -0.49 -3.59 5.39
N VAL A 69 -0.29 -2.29 5.56
CA VAL A 69 -0.38 -1.31 4.48
C VAL A 69 1.03 -0.97 4.05
N ASN A 70 1.32 -1.17 2.78
CA ASN A 70 2.59 -0.80 2.19
C ASN A 70 2.36 -0.01 0.92
N ARG A 71 3.24 0.93 0.63
CA ARG A 71 3.28 1.64 -0.65
C ARG A 71 1.96 2.27 -1.06
N LEU A 72 1.23 2.83 -0.09
CA LEU A 72 0.05 3.63 -0.40
C LEU A 72 0.54 4.96 -0.97
N ALA A 73 0.20 5.24 -2.21
CA ALA A 73 0.66 6.44 -2.87
C ALA A 73 -0.33 6.91 -3.91
N THR A 74 -0.43 8.22 -4.05
CA THR A 74 -1.26 8.87 -5.06
C THR A 74 -0.35 9.60 -6.05
N ARG A 75 -0.67 9.51 -7.32
CA ARG A 75 0.06 10.22 -8.38
C ARG A 75 0.03 11.72 -8.10
N PRO A 76 1.19 12.40 -8.23
CA PRO A 76 1.20 13.87 -8.14
C PRO A 76 0.21 14.46 -9.14
N GLY A 77 -0.53 15.48 -8.72
CA GLY A 77 -1.59 16.06 -9.52
C GLY A 77 -2.97 15.42 -9.31
N GLN A 78 -3.01 14.25 -8.68
CA GLN A 78 -4.27 13.59 -8.34
C GLN A 78 -4.54 13.59 -6.83
N ARG A 79 -3.65 14.22 -6.06
CA ARG A 79 -3.77 14.29 -4.59
C ARG A 79 -4.89 15.25 -4.18
N GLY A 80 -5.39 15.06 -2.93
CA GLY A 80 -6.42 15.91 -2.37
C GLY A 80 -7.83 15.63 -2.86
N ARG A 81 -8.05 14.49 -3.53
CA ARG A 81 -9.36 14.08 -4.07
C ARG A 81 -10.01 12.93 -3.33
N GLY A 82 -9.40 12.51 -2.20
CA GLY A 82 -9.95 11.42 -1.39
C GLY A 82 -9.66 10.02 -1.91
N HIS A 83 -8.84 9.86 -2.94
CA HIS A 83 -8.54 8.55 -3.51
C HIS A 83 -7.84 7.63 -2.51
N ALA A 84 -6.83 8.14 -1.80
CA ALA A 84 -6.08 7.33 -0.84
C ALA A 84 -6.96 6.89 0.33
N THR A 85 -7.81 7.79 0.84
CA THR A 85 -8.75 7.45 1.92
C THR A 85 -9.71 6.35 1.48
N ALA A 86 -10.26 6.47 0.28
CA ALA A 86 -11.20 5.48 -0.25
C ALA A 86 -10.51 4.13 -0.48
N LEU A 87 -9.28 4.14 -1.01
CA LEU A 87 -8.53 2.93 -1.27
C LEU A 87 -8.14 2.23 0.03
N LEU A 88 -7.72 2.99 1.02
CA LEU A 88 -7.38 2.47 2.35
C LEU A 88 -8.61 1.82 3.00
N ALA A 89 -9.77 2.47 2.92
CA ALA A 89 -11.01 1.92 3.47
C ALA A 89 -11.40 0.60 2.78
N GLU A 90 -11.24 0.50 1.48
CA GLU A 90 -11.53 -0.74 0.75
C GLU A 90 -10.55 -1.85 1.14
N LEU A 91 -9.27 -1.52 1.31
CA LEU A 91 -8.28 -2.48 1.79
C LEU A 91 -8.66 -3.01 3.18
N GLU A 92 -9.02 -2.12 4.08
CA GLU A 92 -9.44 -2.49 5.44
C GLU A 92 -10.66 -3.40 5.41
N ARG A 93 -11.62 -3.11 4.55
CA ARG A 93 -12.81 -3.94 4.39
C ARG A 93 -12.44 -5.35 3.93
N ARG A 94 -11.54 -5.47 2.97
CA ARG A 94 -11.08 -6.77 2.46
C ARG A 94 -10.28 -7.54 3.50
N LEU A 95 -9.45 -6.85 4.26
CA LEU A 95 -8.72 -7.46 5.37
C LEU A 95 -9.67 -7.97 6.44
N ALA A 96 -10.66 -7.16 6.83
CA ALA A 96 -11.65 -7.56 7.82
C ALA A 96 -12.42 -8.80 7.38
N ALA A 97 -12.76 -8.90 6.09
CA ALA A 97 -13.45 -10.07 5.54
C ALA A 97 -12.60 -11.34 5.65
N LYS A 98 -11.28 -11.23 5.74
CA LYS A 98 -10.37 -12.35 5.96
C LYS A 98 -10.16 -12.68 7.45
N GLY A 99 -10.81 -11.95 8.35
CA GLY A 99 -10.65 -12.14 9.79
C GLY A 99 -9.57 -11.26 10.42
N CYS A 100 -9.02 -10.32 9.69
CA CYS A 100 -8.02 -9.40 10.22
C CYS A 100 -8.67 -8.44 11.23
N ARG A 101 -8.03 -8.27 12.38
CA ARG A 101 -8.53 -7.41 13.45
C ARG A 101 -7.68 -6.18 13.69
N LYS A 102 -6.49 -6.14 13.13
CA LYS A 102 -5.57 -5.02 13.33
C LYS A 102 -4.71 -4.83 12.11
N VAL A 103 -4.61 -3.59 11.66
CA VAL A 103 -3.80 -3.20 10.50
C VAL A 103 -2.62 -2.39 10.99
N ASN A 104 -1.44 -2.74 10.54
CA ASN A 104 -0.19 -2.07 10.85
C ASN A 104 0.41 -1.43 9.61
N LEU A 105 1.25 -0.44 9.83
CA LEU A 105 2.05 0.15 8.76
C LEU A 105 3.32 0.74 9.35
N LEU A 106 4.29 0.97 8.48
CA LEU A 106 5.56 1.61 8.84
C LEU A 106 5.72 2.86 7.99
N ILE A 107 6.17 3.93 8.62
CA ILE A 107 6.39 5.21 7.96
C ILE A 107 7.89 5.48 7.94
N GLU A 108 8.43 5.76 6.75
CA GLU A 108 9.82 6.16 6.60
C GLU A 108 10.10 7.42 7.42
N ALA A 109 11.28 7.48 8.02
CA ALA A 109 11.64 8.61 8.90
C ALA A 109 11.58 9.96 8.17
N ASP A 110 11.85 9.99 6.87
CA ASP A 110 11.82 11.19 6.05
C ASP A 110 10.41 11.51 5.51
N ASN A 111 9.40 10.71 5.87
CA ASN A 111 8.02 10.90 5.43
C ASN A 111 7.07 11.13 6.60
N LYS A 112 7.56 11.75 7.68
CA LYS A 112 6.74 12.05 8.85
C LYS A 112 5.43 12.79 8.55
N PRO A 113 5.38 13.72 7.58
CA PRO A 113 4.12 14.44 7.29
C PRO A 113 2.95 13.54 6.93
N VAL A 114 3.19 12.33 6.42
CA VAL A 114 2.11 11.39 6.09
C VAL A 114 1.40 10.85 7.33
N THR A 115 2.01 11.01 8.51
CA THR A 115 1.42 10.53 9.78
C THR A 115 0.03 11.11 10.01
N SER A 116 -0.16 12.41 9.75
CA SER A 116 -1.47 13.04 9.97
C SER A 116 -2.54 12.47 9.04
N PHE A 117 -2.18 12.08 7.81
CA PHE A 117 -3.13 11.39 6.94
C PHE A 117 -3.63 10.10 7.59
N TYR A 118 -2.73 9.29 8.12
CA TYR A 118 -3.12 8.04 8.76
C TYR A 118 -3.89 8.27 10.05
N GLU A 119 -3.51 9.26 10.85
CA GLU A 119 -4.27 9.62 12.06
C GLU A 119 -5.70 10.03 11.74
N GLN A 120 -5.90 10.79 10.66
CA GLN A 120 -7.24 11.17 10.21
C GLN A 120 -8.06 9.97 9.76
N ASN A 121 -7.41 8.86 9.42
CA ASN A 121 -8.07 7.62 9.01
C ASN A 121 -8.13 6.59 10.14
N GLY A 122 -7.91 7.00 11.40
CA GLY A 122 -8.11 6.16 12.56
C GLY A 122 -6.88 5.40 13.05
N TYR A 123 -5.73 5.65 12.45
CA TYR A 123 -4.47 5.02 12.89
C TYR A 123 -3.84 5.81 14.02
N SER A 124 -3.12 5.13 14.89
CA SER A 124 -2.42 5.77 16.00
C SER A 124 -0.99 5.25 16.06
N THR A 125 -0.09 6.13 16.51
CA THR A 125 1.30 5.77 16.71
C THR A 125 1.45 4.89 17.95
N ASP A 126 2.35 3.92 17.90
CA ASP A 126 2.70 3.10 19.05
C ASP A 126 4.18 3.28 19.37
N GLN A 127 4.56 2.93 20.58
CA GLN A 127 5.95 3.06 21.04
C GLN A 127 6.66 1.72 20.84
N LEU A 128 7.07 1.46 19.62
CA LEU A 128 7.74 0.24 19.24
C LEU A 128 9.05 0.58 18.53
N ILE A 129 10.02 -0.30 18.67
CA ILE A 129 11.26 -0.22 17.92
C ILE A 129 11.16 -1.21 16.78
N PHE A 130 11.31 -0.72 15.54
CA PHE A 130 11.34 -1.58 14.37
C PHE A 130 12.74 -2.17 14.21
N MET A 131 12.81 -3.48 14.06
CA MET A 131 14.08 -4.19 13.83
C MET A 131 13.94 -5.06 12.60
N GLU A 132 15.00 -5.16 11.81
CA GLU A 132 15.00 -5.94 10.57
C GLU A 132 16.32 -6.68 10.40
N LYS A 133 16.27 -7.76 9.66
CA LYS A 133 17.46 -8.53 9.28
C LYS A 133 17.21 -9.15 7.92
N TRP A 134 18.13 -8.93 6.99
CA TRP A 134 18.09 -9.64 5.71
C TRP A 134 18.59 -11.06 5.88
N LEU A 135 17.82 -12.02 5.42
CA LEU A 135 18.23 -13.41 5.46
C LEU A 135 19.18 -13.71 4.30
N PRO A 136 20.13 -14.64 4.47
CA PRO A 136 21.00 -15.04 3.37
C PRO A 136 20.19 -15.60 2.20
N ALA A 137 20.65 -15.29 0.98
CA ALA A 137 20.00 -15.77 -0.23
C ALA A 137 20.27 -17.28 -0.42
#